data_fca85502474ed9d1a2518a88357247b9
#
_entry.id   fca85502474ed9d1a2518a88357247b9
#
_cell.length_a   1.000
_cell.length_b   1.000
_cell.length_c   1.000
_cell.angle_alpha   90.00
_cell.angle_beta   90.00
_cell.angle_gamma   90.00
#
_symmetry.space_group_name_H-M   'P 1'
#
loop_
_entity.id
_entity.type
_entity.pdbx_description
1 polymer ?
#
loop_
_entity_poly.entity_id
_entity_poly.type
_entity_poly.pdbx_seq_one_letter_code
_entity_poly.pdbx_strand_id
1 'polypeptide(L)'
;MKKILLLGSGELGKEFVLAAKRKGVYVIACDKYNDAPAMQVADEREVFSMLDGDALATVVNKHKPDIIVPEIEAIRTERLFDFEKQGIQVVPSARAVNYTMNRQAIRDLAAKELGLRTAKYFYAKTYDELVEASREIGFPCVIKPLMSSSGHGQSTVKTFEDLKPAFDAAMAGARGDVKEVIIEEFIHFTSEFTLLTVTQKNGPTLFCPPIGHVQVGGDYRESWQPYQISEKDLKDAQDMADKVTKALTGYGIWGVEFFLTDTGVVFSELSPRPHDTGMVTLAHTTNLSEFELHLRAVLGLPIHDIRLEHAGASAVILADKEYVEAPEYNLVDALKEECTRVRIFAKPGGHFGRRMGVTLCYGEPDADVNQLREKAKRLAKTVLGTDPYMDK
;
A
#
# COMPACT_ATOMS: atom_id res chain seq x y z
N MET A 1 22.39 19.24 0.03
CA MET A 1 20.95 18.89 0.15
C MET A 1 20.77 17.57 -0.59
N LYS A 2 20.13 16.57 0.01
CA LYS A 2 19.85 15.30 -0.66
C LYS A 2 18.79 15.50 -1.74
N LYS A 3 18.95 14.81 -2.85
CA LYS A 3 18.06 14.84 -4.00
C LYS A 3 17.36 13.47 -4.14
N ILE A 4 16.05 13.47 -4.05
CA ILE A 4 15.21 12.28 -4.19
C ILE A 4 14.51 12.28 -5.54
N LEU A 5 14.57 11.17 -6.26
CA LEU A 5 13.71 10.85 -7.39
C LEU A 5 12.59 9.94 -6.90
N LEU A 6 11.36 10.45 -6.89
CA LEU A 6 10.18 9.71 -6.49
C LEU A 6 9.54 9.06 -7.73
N LEU A 7 9.42 7.75 -7.73
CA LEU A 7 8.81 6.97 -8.83
C LEU A 7 7.39 6.55 -8.47
N GLY A 8 6.43 7.30 -8.95
CA GLY A 8 5.03 7.28 -8.57
C GLY A 8 4.67 8.55 -7.81
N SER A 9 3.67 9.29 -8.30
CA SER A 9 3.30 10.61 -7.76
C SER A 9 1.86 10.65 -7.28
N GLY A 10 1.37 9.53 -6.73
CA GLY A 10 0.04 9.40 -6.16
C GLY A 10 -0.15 10.16 -4.83
N GLU A 11 -1.22 9.84 -4.15
CA GLU A 11 -1.59 10.44 -2.86
C GLU A 11 -0.58 10.16 -1.74
N LEU A 12 -0.05 8.95 -1.66
CA LEU A 12 0.97 8.58 -0.67
C LEU A 12 2.28 9.33 -0.98
N GLY A 13 2.65 9.38 -2.26
CA GLY A 13 3.78 10.17 -2.75
C GLY A 13 3.67 11.65 -2.39
N LYS A 14 2.46 12.24 -2.48
CA LYS A 14 2.23 13.63 -2.07
C LYS A 14 2.54 13.87 -0.60
N GLU A 15 2.04 13.02 0.29
CA GLU A 15 2.30 13.14 1.74
C GLU A 15 3.79 12.90 2.05
N PHE A 16 4.44 11.97 1.35
CA PHE A 16 5.90 11.77 1.46
C PHE A 16 6.68 13.02 1.04
N VAL A 17 6.33 13.63 -0.10
CA VAL A 17 6.97 14.88 -0.55
C VAL A 17 6.77 16.00 0.47
N LEU A 18 5.56 16.16 1.02
CA LEU A 18 5.31 17.16 2.06
C LEU A 18 6.19 16.95 3.30
N ALA A 19 6.39 15.69 3.73
CA ALA A 19 7.32 15.37 4.80
C ALA A 19 8.77 15.72 4.42
N ALA A 20 9.18 15.40 3.18
CA ALA A 20 10.52 15.70 2.66
C ALA A 20 10.80 17.22 2.58
N LYS A 21 9.82 17.99 2.12
CA LYS A 21 9.94 19.45 2.04
C LYS A 21 10.11 20.11 3.41
N ARG A 22 9.46 19.61 4.46
CA ARG A 22 9.65 20.08 5.84
C ARG A 22 11.08 19.90 6.35
N LYS A 23 11.88 19.02 5.72
CA LYS A 23 13.30 18.76 6.05
C LYS A 23 14.27 19.31 5.01
N GLY A 24 13.80 20.15 4.09
CA GLY A 24 14.64 20.79 3.08
C GLY A 24 15.20 19.84 2.02
N VAL A 25 14.56 18.68 1.80
CA VAL A 25 14.97 17.73 0.77
C VAL A 25 14.46 18.19 -0.59
N TYR A 26 15.28 18.03 -1.62
CA TYR A 26 14.90 18.32 -3.00
C TYR A 26 14.26 17.09 -3.64
N VAL A 27 13.06 17.22 -4.20
CA VAL A 27 12.30 16.10 -4.74
C VAL A 27 11.92 16.33 -6.18
N ILE A 28 12.24 15.35 -7.05
CA ILE A 28 11.74 15.24 -8.43
C ILE A 28 10.65 14.17 -8.41
N ALA A 29 9.41 14.53 -8.72
CA ALA A 29 8.27 13.62 -8.75
C ALA A 29 8.00 13.13 -10.17
N CYS A 30 7.91 11.79 -10.35
CA CYS A 30 7.73 11.15 -11.66
C CYS A 30 6.39 10.40 -11.71
N ASP A 31 5.67 10.51 -12.83
CA ASP A 31 4.49 9.70 -13.11
C ASP A 31 4.26 9.58 -14.61
N LYS A 32 3.33 8.70 -15.02
CA LYS A 32 2.93 8.53 -16.43
C LYS A 32 1.99 9.63 -16.94
N TYR A 33 1.46 10.48 -16.07
CA TYR A 33 0.56 11.59 -16.43
C TYR A 33 0.96 12.86 -15.68
N ASN A 34 0.65 13.99 -16.30
CA ASN A 34 0.99 15.31 -15.75
C ASN A 34 0.08 15.67 -14.58
N ASP A 35 0.59 16.55 -13.72
CA ASP A 35 -0.12 17.12 -12.57
C ASP A 35 -0.61 16.07 -11.55
N ALA A 36 0.10 14.95 -11.45
CA ALA A 36 -0.13 13.96 -10.42
C ALA A 36 0.04 14.58 -9.01
N PRO A 37 -0.65 14.08 -7.98
CA PRO A 37 -0.69 14.68 -6.64
C PRO A 37 0.65 15.11 -6.07
N ALA A 38 1.69 14.27 -6.13
CA ALA A 38 3.01 14.61 -5.61
C ALA A 38 3.76 15.64 -6.45
N MET A 39 3.49 15.70 -7.78
CA MET A 39 4.09 16.70 -8.67
C MET A 39 3.69 18.12 -8.30
N GLN A 40 2.52 18.32 -7.70
CA GLN A 40 1.99 19.62 -7.30
C GLN A 40 2.76 20.25 -6.13
N VAL A 41 3.53 19.45 -5.39
CA VAL A 41 4.25 19.87 -4.19
C VAL A 41 5.76 19.59 -4.25
N ALA A 42 6.24 18.95 -5.31
CA ALA A 42 7.65 18.66 -5.55
C ALA A 42 8.40 19.90 -6.13
N ASP A 43 9.74 19.83 -6.13
CA ASP A 43 10.57 20.88 -6.74
C ASP A 43 10.59 20.79 -8.26
N GLU A 44 10.63 19.57 -8.78
CA GLU A 44 10.58 19.30 -10.22
C GLU A 44 9.68 18.10 -10.51
N ARG A 45 9.27 17.95 -11.77
CA ARG A 45 8.42 16.86 -12.24
C ARG A 45 8.89 16.30 -13.57
N GLU A 46 8.67 14.99 -13.76
CA GLU A 46 8.93 14.30 -15.03
C GLU A 46 7.73 13.41 -15.38
N VAL A 47 7.32 13.46 -16.64
CA VAL A 47 6.18 12.69 -17.16
C VAL A 47 6.68 11.69 -18.18
N PHE A 48 6.66 10.40 -17.81
CA PHE A 48 7.08 9.30 -18.68
C PHE A 48 6.56 7.96 -18.13
N SER A 49 6.59 6.93 -18.96
CA SER A 49 6.29 5.56 -18.50
C SER A 49 7.50 4.98 -17.76
N MET A 50 7.37 4.74 -16.45
CA MET A 50 8.43 4.13 -15.65
C MET A 50 8.64 2.64 -15.97
N LEU A 51 7.77 2.02 -16.78
CA LEU A 51 7.99 0.70 -17.40
C LEU A 51 8.97 0.76 -18.57
N ASP A 52 9.20 1.94 -19.14
CA ASP A 52 10.25 2.18 -20.15
C ASP A 52 11.59 2.39 -19.43
N GLY A 53 12.44 1.35 -19.47
CA GLY A 53 13.73 1.35 -18.79
C GLY A 53 14.73 2.38 -19.34
N ASP A 54 14.62 2.76 -20.61
CA ASP A 54 15.53 3.75 -21.24
C ASP A 54 15.08 5.17 -20.90
N ALA A 55 13.77 5.44 -20.89
CA ALA A 55 13.23 6.68 -20.37
C ALA A 55 13.58 6.88 -18.89
N LEU A 56 13.43 5.85 -18.07
CA LEU A 56 13.82 5.88 -16.65
C LEU A 56 15.32 6.19 -16.49
N ALA A 57 16.19 5.52 -17.24
CA ALA A 57 17.63 5.78 -17.20
C ALA A 57 17.97 7.22 -17.66
N THR A 58 17.27 7.74 -18.66
CA THR A 58 17.44 9.12 -19.14
C THR A 58 17.12 10.13 -18.03
N VAL A 59 16.01 9.95 -17.31
CA VAL A 59 15.61 10.81 -16.21
C VAL A 59 16.60 10.74 -15.04
N VAL A 60 17.04 9.53 -14.66
CA VAL A 60 18.06 9.35 -13.61
C VAL A 60 19.37 10.05 -13.99
N ASN A 61 19.83 9.90 -15.23
CA ASN A 61 21.05 10.55 -15.72
C ASN A 61 20.93 12.09 -15.78
N LYS A 62 19.75 12.61 -16.13
CA LYS A 62 19.46 14.05 -16.15
C LYS A 62 19.54 14.65 -14.74
N HIS A 63 18.85 14.04 -13.77
CA HIS A 63 18.70 14.61 -12.44
C HIS A 63 19.81 14.21 -11.47
N LYS A 64 20.48 13.08 -11.69
CA LYS A 64 21.54 12.53 -10.82
C LYS A 64 21.09 12.50 -9.34
N PRO A 65 20.02 11.79 -9.01
CA PRO A 65 19.52 11.74 -7.65
C PRO A 65 20.49 11.00 -6.73
N ASP A 66 20.50 11.37 -5.45
CA ASP A 66 21.17 10.58 -4.40
C ASP A 66 20.37 9.31 -4.05
N ILE A 67 19.04 9.43 -4.14
CA ILE A 67 18.10 8.39 -3.66
C ILE A 67 16.95 8.25 -4.66
N ILE A 68 16.59 7.03 -4.98
CA ILE A 68 15.39 6.66 -5.74
C ILE A 68 14.40 6.02 -4.78
N VAL A 69 13.18 6.57 -4.72
CA VAL A 69 12.09 6.11 -3.87
C VAL A 69 10.92 5.65 -4.73
N PRO A 70 10.77 4.33 -4.96
CA PRO A 70 9.58 3.77 -5.58
C PRO A 70 8.34 3.91 -4.69
N GLU A 71 7.23 4.30 -5.30
CA GLU A 71 5.96 4.51 -4.61
C GLU A 71 4.81 3.76 -5.29
N ILE A 72 5.07 3.19 -6.46
CA ILE A 72 4.14 2.33 -7.20
C ILE A 72 4.85 1.07 -7.71
N GLU A 73 4.06 0.09 -8.16
CA GLU A 73 4.56 -1.18 -8.71
C GLU A 73 4.92 -1.10 -10.22
N ALA A 74 4.38 -0.14 -10.97
CA ALA A 74 4.54 -0.04 -12.43
C ALA A 74 5.90 0.58 -12.84
N ILE A 75 7.00 -0.09 -12.49
CA ILE A 75 8.38 0.33 -12.71
C ILE A 75 9.18 -0.79 -13.38
N ARG A 76 10.13 -0.43 -14.26
CA ARG A 76 11.11 -1.38 -14.79
C ARG A 76 12.17 -1.68 -13.71
N THR A 77 11.84 -2.61 -12.82
CA THR A 77 12.60 -2.86 -11.59
C THR A 77 14.01 -3.39 -11.83
N GLU A 78 14.28 -4.02 -12.96
CA GLU A 78 15.62 -4.48 -13.33
C GLU A 78 16.62 -3.33 -13.42
N ARG A 79 16.17 -2.13 -13.85
CA ARG A 79 17.01 -0.92 -13.88
C ARG A 79 17.42 -0.42 -12.50
N LEU A 80 16.63 -0.72 -11.48
CA LEU A 80 16.95 -0.30 -10.10
C LEU A 80 18.24 -0.96 -9.60
N PHE A 81 18.51 -2.22 -9.98
CA PHE A 81 19.77 -2.89 -9.67
C PHE A 81 20.98 -2.21 -10.34
N ASP A 82 20.80 -1.70 -11.57
CA ASP A 82 21.86 -0.98 -12.26
C ASP A 82 22.16 0.36 -11.57
N PHE A 83 21.15 1.04 -11.06
CA PHE A 83 21.32 2.29 -10.31
C PHE A 83 22.01 2.05 -8.95
N GLU A 84 21.66 0.98 -8.25
CA GLU A 84 22.39 0.59 -7.02
C GLU A 84 23.89 0.32 -7.30
N LYS A 85 24.23 -0.38 -8.39
CA LYS A 85 25.62 -0.59 -8.80
C LYS A 85 26.36 0.72 -9.11
N GLN A 86 25.64 1.77 -9.52
CA GLN A 86 26.18 3.12 -9.75
C GLN A 86 26.31 3.92 -8.44
N GLY A 87 25.94 3.36 -7.29
CA GLY A 87 26.03 4.01 -5.99
C GLY A 87 24.83 4.88 -5.63
N ILE A 88 23.74 4.83 -6.40
CA ILE A 88 22.47 5.49 -6.05
C ILE A 88 21.72 4.61 -5.06
N GLN A 89 21.28 5.18 -3.96
CA GLN A 89 20.44 4.45 -3.00
C GLN A 89 19.05 4.20 -3.58
N VAL A 90 18.60 2.95 -3.62
CA VAL A 90 17.20 2.57 -3.92
C VAL A 90 16.50 2.17 -2.63
N VAL A 91 15.28 2.58 -2.44
CA VAL A 91 14.52 2.43 -1.18
C VAL A 91 13.36 1.44 -1.35
N PRO A 92 13.18 0.46 -0.44
CA PRO A 92 14.14 0.05 0.58
C PRO A 92 15.41 -0.55 -0.01
N SER A 93 15.29 -1.30 -1.14
CA SER A 93 16.35 -1.83 -2.00
C SER A 93 15.77 -2.23 -3.36
N ALA A 94 16.59 -2.33 -4.39
CA ALA A 94 16.15 -2.82 -5.70
C ALA A 94 15.58 -4.25 -5.61
N ARG A 95 16.17 -5.10 -4.75
CA ARG A 95 15.66 -6.44 -4.46
C ARG A 95 14.24 -6.40 -3.90
N ALA A 96 13.98 -5.56 -2.90
CA ALA A 96 12.67 -5.42 -2.29
C ALA A 96 11.60 -5.03 -3.29
N VAL A 97 11.87 -4.00 -4.09
CA VAL A 97 10.92 -3.51 -5.11
C VAL A 97 10.67 -4.56 -6.18
N ASN A 98 11.71 -5.27 -6.65
CA ASN A 98 11.57 -6.31 -7.65
C ASN A 98 10.75 -7.51 -7.15
N TYR A 99 11.03 -7.98 -5.92
CA TYR A 99 10.32 -9.12 -5.33
C TYR A 99 8.84 -8.82 -5.09
N THR A 100 8.52 -7.64 -4.59
CA THR A 100 7.13 -7.28 -4.26
C THR A 100 6.27 -6.99 -5.48
N MET A 101 6.88 -6.64 -6.61
CA MET A 101 6.18 -6.57 -7.90
C MET A 101 5.83 -7.95 -8.47
N ASN A 102 6.56 -8.98 -8.09
CA ASN A 102 6.33 -10.35 -8.52
C ASN A 102 5.69 -11.15 -7.38
N ARG A 103 4.36 -11.36 -7.47
CA ARG A 103 3.59 -12.09 -6.44
C ARG A 103 4.14 -13.49 -6.19
N GLN A 104 4.68 -14.16 -7.21
CA GLN A 104 5.35 -15.45 -7.05
C GLN A 104 6.62 -15.30 -6.19
N ALA A 105 7.47 -14.34 -6.50
CA ALA A 105 8.74 -14.17 -5.78
C ALA A 105 8.51 -13.89 -4.29
N ILE A 106 7.61 -12.95 -3.95
CA ILE A 106 7.33 -12.63 -2.55
C ILE A 106 6.61 -13.78 -1.83
N ARG A 107 5.69 -14.49 -2.50
CA ARG A 107 4.98 -15.64 -1.91
C ARG A 107 5.94 -16.80 -1.64
N ASP A 108 6.78 -17.14 -2.60
CA ASP A 108 7.76 -18.22 -2.45
C ASP A 108 8.82 -17.88 -1.39
N LEU A 109 9.29 -16.64 -1.34
CA LEU A 109 10.17 -16.17 -0.26
C LEU A 109 9.50 -16.38 1.12
N ALA A 110 8.28 -15.88 1.29
CA ALA A 110 7.57 -15.98 2.56
C ALA A 110 7.30 -17.43 2.97
N ALA A 111 6.71 -18.23 2.08
CA ALA A 111 6.25 -19.57 2.40
C ALA A 111 7.35 -20.62 2.38
N LYS A 112 8.20 -20.65 1.31
CA LYS A 112 9.16 -21.73 1.08
C LYS A 112 10.52 -21.46 1.71
N GLU A 113 11.04 -20.23 1.60
CA GLU A 113 12.37 -19.90 2.11
C GLU A 113 12.33 -19.53 3.60
N LEU A 114 11.35 -18.74 4.03
CA LEU A 114 11.25 -18.25 5.41
C LEU A 114 10.32 -19.08 6.30
N GLY A 115 9.52 -19.98 5.72
CA GLY A 115 8.60 -20.85 6.45
C GLY A 115 7.50 -20.08 7.18
N LEU A 116 7.08 -18.92 6.64
CA LEU A 116 5.99 -18.15 7.22
C LEU A 116 4.65 -18.83 6.94
N ARG A 117 3.72 -18.71 7.86
CA ARG A 117 2.35 -19.16 7.64
C ARG A 117 1.66 -18.26 6.63
N THR A 118 1.36 -18.81 5.45
CA THR A 118 0.63 -18.17 4.35
C THR A 118 -0.57 -19.01 3.94
N ALA A 119 -1.45 -18.50 3.09
CA ALA A 119 -2.43 -19.33 2.39
C ALA A 119 -1.71 -20.44 1.58
N LYS A 120 -2.30 -21.64 1.50
CA LYS A 120 -1.86 -22.67 0.54
C LYS A 120 -2.07 -22.14 -0.87
N TYR A 121 -1.15 -22.39 -1.80
CA TYR A 121 -1.22 -21.83 -3.14
C TYR A 121 -0.57 -22.71 -4.20
N PHE A 122 -0.99 -22.52 -5.46
CA PHE A 122 -0.36 -23.06 -6.65
C PHE A 122 -0.34 -22.00 -7.76
N TYR A 123 0.51 -22.23 -8.77
CA TYR A 123 0.57 -21.41 -9.97
C TYR A 123 -0.03 -22.16 -11.14
N ALA A 124 -0.64 -21.44 -12.10
CA ALA A 124 -1.20 -22.02 -13.31
C ALA A 124 -1.01 -21.08 -14.51
N LYS A 125 -0.50 -21.63 -15.61
CA LYS A 125 -0.36 -20.94 -16.91
C LYS A 125 -1.53 -21.28 -17.84
N THR A 126 -2.12 -22.42 -17.64
CA THR A 126 -3.24 -22.93 -18.43
C THR A 126 -4.46 -23.17 -17.55
N TYR A 127 -5.63 -23.24 -18.20
CA TYR A 127 -6.86 -23.56 -17.49
C TYR A 127 -6.82 -24.98 -16.91
N ASP A 128 -6.22 -25.95 -17.61
CA ASP A 128 -6.11 -27.32 -17.12
C ASP A 128 -5.25 -27.42 -15.86
N GLU A 129 -4.11 -26.71 -15.81
CA GLU A 129 -3.30 -26.58 -14.59
C GLU A 129 -4.08 -25.96 -13.43
N LEU A 130 -4.92 -24.94 -13.72
CA LEU A 130 -5.77 -24.33 -12.70
C LEU A 130 -6.81 -25.31 -12.16
N VAL A 131 -7.42 -26.11 -13.03
CA VAL A 131 -8.37 -27.15 -12.62
C VAL A 131 -7.72 -28.18 -11.71
N GLU A 132 -6.51 -28.63 -12.02
CA GLU A 132 -5.77 -29.56 -11.17
C GLU A 132 -5.44 -28.91 -9.81
N ALA A 133 -4.92 -27.69 -9.81
CA ALA A 133 -4.62 -26.94 -8.60
C ALA A 133 -5.87 -26.70 -7.72
N SER A 134 -7.03 -26.47 -8.34
CA SER A 134 -8.29 -26.27 -7.61
C SER A 134 -8.76 -27.51 -6.84
N ARG A 135 -8.42 -28.71 -7.31
CA ARG A 135 -8.72 -29.97 -6.61
C ARG A 135 -7.90 -30.11 -5.31
N GLU A 136 -6.67 -29.58 -5.34
CA GLU A 136 -5.77 -29.60 -4.17
C GLU A 136 -6.08 -28.50 -3.16
N ILE A 137 -6.58 -27.34 -3.62
CA ILE A 137 -6.95 -26.18 -2.78
C ILE A 137 -8.34 -26.39 -2.18
N GLY A 138 -9.31 -26.84 -2.98
CA GLY A 138 -10.72 -26.88 -2.63
C GLY A 138 -11.42 -25.53 -2.86
N PHE A 139 -12.69 -25.46 -2.42
CA PHE A 139 -13.52 -24.26 -2.53
C PHE A 139 -14.03 -23.84 -1.15
N PRO A 140 -14.21 -22.52 -0.90
CA PRO A 140 -13.87 -21.42 -1.80
C PRO A 140 -12.36 -21.25 -1.95
N CYS A 141 -11.95 -20.65 -3.08
CA CYS A 141 -10.55 -20.28 -3.34
C CYS A 141 -10.47 -18.88 -3.98
N VAL A 142 -9.26 -18.33 -4.06
CA VAL A 142 -9.02 -17.00 -4.66
C VAL A 142 -8.07 -17.16 -5.83
N ILE A 143 -8.44 -16.61 -7.00
CA ILE A 143 -7.60 -16.56 -8.19
C ILE A 143 -7.15 -15.12 -8.43
N LYS A 144 -5.84 -14.93 -8.66
CA LYS A 144 -5.22 -13.61 -8.88
C LYS A 144 -4.23 -13.69 -10.03
N PRO A 145 -4.06 -12.61 -10.84
CA PRO A 145 -2.90 -12.50 -11.71
C PRO A 145 -1.61 -12.43 -10.88
N LEU A 146 -0.49 -12.92 -11.39
CA LEU A 146 0.81 -12.78 -10.72
C LEU A 146 1.29 -11.32 -10.64
N MET A 147 0.93 -10.51 -11.64
CA MET A 147 1.27 -9.10 -11.68
C MET A 147 -0.01 -8.25 -11.76
N SER A 148 -0.46 -7.76 -10.63
CA SER A 148 -1.58 -6.82 -10.51
C SER A 148 -1.52 -6.08 -9.18
N SER A 149 -2.26 -4.98 -9.05
CA SER A 149 -2.42 -4.22 -7.80
C SER A 149 -3.89 -3.89 -7.56
N SER A 150 -4.26 -3.53 -6.33
CA SER A 150 -5.61 -3.09 -5.96
C SER A 150 -6.71 -4.06 -6.40
N GLY A 151 -6.50 -5.37 -6.26
CA GLY A 151 -7.49 -6.39 -6.55
C GLY A 151 -7.86 -6.58 -8.05
N HIS A 152 -7.19 -5.88 -8.98
CA HIS A 152 -7.49 -6.03 -10.40
C HIS A 152 -7.28 -7.46 -10.89
N GLY A 153 -8.33 -8.07 -11.48
CA GLY A 153 -8.33 -9.44 -11.96
C GLY A 153 -8.42 -10.51 -10.85
N GLN A 154 -8.63 -10.11 -9.59
CA GLN A 154 -8.86 -11.05 -8.50
C GLN A 154 -10.31 -11.50 -8.47
N SER A 155 -10.54 -12.80 -8.25
CA SER A 155 -11.86 -13.39 -8.09
C SER A 155 -11.89 -14.40 -6.95
N THR A 156 -12.94 -14.35 -6.13
CA THR A 156 -13.26 -15.41 -5.18
C THR A 156 -14.15 -16.42 -5.89
N VAL A 157 -13.69 -17.65 -5.97
CA VAL A 157 -14.33 -18.77 -6.67
C VAL A 157 -14.98 -19.69 -5.64
N LYS A 158 -16.28 -19.89 -5.74
CA LYS A 158 -17.06 -20.68 -4.77
C LYS A 158 -17.35 -22.09 -5.26
N THR A 159 -17.43 -22.26 -6.57
CA THR A 159 -17.77 -23.54 -7.21
C THR A 159 -16.86 -23.79 -8.40
N PHE A 160 -16.89 -25.03 -8.92
CA PHE A 160 -16.08 -25.40 -10.09
C PHE A 160 -16.47 -24.60 -11.35
N GLU A 161 -17.76 -24.26 -11.49
CA GLU A 161 -18.30 -23.52 -12.62
C GLU A 161 -17.74 -22.08 -12.68
N ASP A 162 -17.34 -21.51 -11.53
CA ASP A 162 -16.78 -20.16 -11.45
C ASP A 162 -15.30 -20.10 -11.89
N LEU A 163 -14.61 -21.26 -12.01
CA LEU A 163 -13.16 -21.29 -12.32
C LEU A 163 -12.83 -20.65 -13.67
N LYS A 164 -13.59 -20.99 -14.72
CA LYS A 164 -13.26 -20.51 -16.07
C LYS A 164 -13.43 -18.99 -16.20
N PRO A 165 -14.55 -18.40 -15.76
CA PRO A 165 -14.70 -16.94 -15.74
C PRO A 165 -13.59 -16.24 -14.92
N ALA A 166 -13.23 -16.80 -13.76
CA ALA A 166 -12.19 -16.24 -12.90
C ALA A 166 -10.79 -16.31 -13.54
N PHE A 167 -10.47 -17.41 -14.21
CA PHE A 167 -9.23 -17.55 -14.98
C PHE A 167 -9.13 -16.51 -16.09
N ASP A 168 -10.19 -16.37 -16.88
CA ASP A 168 -10.22 -15.43 -17.99
C ASP A 168 -10.11 -13.98 -17.49
N ALA A 169 -10.79 -13.63 -16.40
CA ALA A 169 -10.69 -12.32 -15.76
C ALA A 169 -9.26 -12.05 -15.23
N ALA A 170 -8.63 -13.04 -14.59
CA ALA A 170 -7.27 -12.92 -14.10
C ALA A 170 -6.25 -12.76 -15.24
N MET A 171 -6.39 -13.53 -16.31
CA MET A 171 -5.53 -13.43 -17.50
C MET A 171 -5.71 -12.08 -18.24
N ALA A 172 -6.92 -11.54 -18.28
CA ALA A 172 -7.21 -10.22 -18.85
C ALA A 172 -6.69 -9.07 -17.97
N GLY A 173 -6.73 -9.24 -16.63
CA GLY A 173 -6.26 -8.24 -15.65
C GLY A 173 -4.76 -8.26 -15.39
N ALA A 174 -4.03 -9.25 -15.95
CA ALA A 174 -2.59 -9.36 -15.79
C ALA A 174 -1.84 -8.18 -16.44
N ARG A 175 -0.91 -7.58 -15.70
CA ARG A 175 -0.02 -6.52 -16.20
C ARG A 175 1.33 -7.10 -16.63
N GLY A 176 1.94 -6.51 -17.67
CA GLY A 176 3.24 -6.95 -18.20
C GLY A 176 3.14 -8.19 -19.07
N ASP A 177 4.28 -8.83 -19.30
CA ASP A 177 4.44 -9.92 -20.26
C ASP A 177 4.15 -11.31 -19.66
N VAL A 178 3.98 -11.40 -18.33
CA VAL A 178 3.75 -12.67 -17.62
C VAL A 178 2.25 -12.94 -17.52
N LYS A 179 1.78 -13.92 -18.31
CA LYS A 179 0.41 -14.42 -18.24
C LYS A 179 0.36 -15.73 -17.44
N GLU A 180 0.30 -15.58 -16.15
CA GLU A 180 0.20 -16.65 -15.18
C GLU A 180 -0.67 -16.21 -14.00
N VAL A 181 -1.36 -17.13 -13.39
CA VAL A 181 -2.22 -16.88 -12.23
C VAL A 181 -1.73 -17.65 -11.01
N ILE A 182 -2.04 -17.15 -9.83
CA ILE A 182 -1.96 -17.87 -8.57
C ILE A 182 -3.37 -18.23 -8.12
N ILE A 183 -3.56 -19.45 -7.66
CA ILE A 183 -4.74 -19.91 -6.93
C ILE A 183 -4.34 -20.11 -5.49
N GLU A 184 -5.09 -19.50 -4.57
CA GLU A 184 -4.85 -19.55 -3.13
C GLU A 184 -6.08 -20.08 -2.40
N GLU A 185 -5.88 -20.79 -1.29
CA GLU A 185 -6.97 -21.13 -0.39
C GLU A 185 -7.64 -19.86 0.12
N PHE A 186 -8.95 -19.91 0.30
CA PHE A 186 -9.68 -18.82 0.93
C PHE A 186 -9.47 -18.88 2.45
N ILE A 187 -8.76 -17.90 2.99
CA ILE A 187 -8.55 -17.80 4.44
C ILE A 187 -9.83 -17.28 5.09
N HIS A 188 -10.42 -18.07 5.97
CA HIS A 188 -11.49 -17.61 6.84
C HIS A 188 -10.87 -16.82 7.99
N PHE A 189 -10.96 -15.51 7.92
CA PHE A 189 -10.40 -14.59 8.91
C PHE A 189 -11.51 -13.86 9.67
N THR A 190 -11.20 -13.48 10.89
CA THR A 190 -12.07 -12.62 11.72
C THR A 190 -11.88 -11.16 11.39
N SER A 191 -10.67 -10.76 11.00
CA SER A 191 -10.33 -9.40 10.57
C SER A 191 -9.00 -9.36 9.82
N GLU A 192 -8.75 -8.23 9.15
CA GLU A 192 -7.50 -7.90 8.48
C GLU A 192 -6.80 -6.74 9.22
N PHE A 193 -5.49 -6.76 9.24
CA PHE A 193 -4.71 -5.66 9.78
C PHE A 193 -3.38 -5.47 9.05
N THR A 194 -2.88 -4.25 9.09
CA THR A 194 -1.56 -3.87 8.59
C THR A 194 -0.62 -3.61 9.75
N LEU A 195 0.58 -4.17 9.69
CA LEU A 195 1.68 -3.85 10.58
C LEU A 195 2.73 -3.03 9.80
N LEU A 196 2.67 -1.71 9.95
CA LEU A 196 3.72 -0.85 9.42
C LEU A 196 5.03 -1.15 10.14
N THR A 197 6.00 -1.61 9.37
CA THR A 197 7.32 -2.05 9.85
C THR A 197 8.37 -1.10 9.32
N VAL A 198 9.30 -0.66 10.14
CA VAL A 198 10.34 0.28 9.76
C VAL A 198 11.71 -0.35 9.95
N THR A 199 12.44 -0.53 8.84
CA THR A 199 13.83 -0.94 8.87
C THR A 199 14.73 0.29 8.78
N GLN A 200 15.77 0.35 9.63
CA GLN A 200 16.67 1.48 9.76
C GLN A 200 18.08 1.13 9.31
N LYS A 201 18.81 2.13 8.80
CA LYS A 201 20.23 1.98 8.49
C LYS A 201 21.07 1.63 9.72
N ASN A 202 20.79 2.30 10.84
CA ASN A 202 21.46 2.11 12.12
C ASN A 202 20.38 2.01 13.21
N GLY A 203 20.09 0.80 13.64
CA GLY A 203 19.09 0.56 14.68
C GLY A 203 18.28 -0.72 14.45
N PRO A 204 17.44 -1.08 15.40
CA PRO A 204 16.55 -2.24 15.26
C PRO A 204 15.43 -1.98 14.26
N THR A 205 14.79 -3.06 13.82
CA THR A 205 13.46 -2.98 13.20
C THR A 205 12.46 -2.45 14.21
N LEU A 206 11.66 -1.45 13.82
CA LEU A 206 10.59 -0.89 14.64
C LEU A 206 9.22 -1.23 14.03
N PHE A 207 8.23 -1.36 14.88
CA PHE A 207 6.86 -1.66 14.48
C PHE A 207 5.91 -0.55 14.95
N CYS A 208 5.04 -0.10 14.06
CA CYS A 208 3.93 0.77 14.48
C CYS A 208 2.89 -0.06 15.26
N PRO A 209 2.08 0.58 16.11
CA PRO A 209 0.85 -0.04 16.58
C PRO A 209 0.05 -0.58 15.38
N PRO A 210 -0.51 -1.79 15.46
CA PRO A 210 -1.22 -2.40 14.33
C PRO A 210 -2.44 -1.57 13.92
N ILE A 211 -2.73 -1.61 12.63
CA ILE A 211 -3.80 -0.85 12.00
C ILE A 211 -4.87 -1.82 11.50
N GLY A 212 -6.07 -1.76 12.06
CA GLY A 212 -7.22 -2.46 11.52
C GLY A 212 -7.71 -1.76 10.25
N HIS A 213 -8.19 -2.53 9.26
CA HIS A 213 -8.71 -1.96 8.04
C HIS A 213 -9.83 -2.79 7.43
N VAL A 214 -10.53 -2.20 6.47
CA VAL A 214 -11.51 -2.86 5.62
C VAL A 214 -11.21 -2.54 4.18
N GLN A 215 -11.27 -3.57 3.35
CA GLN A 215 -11.19 -3.49 1.90
C GLN A 215 -12.52 -3.96 1.27
N VAL A 216 -12.90 -3.38 0.15
CA VAL A 216 -14.02 -3.84 -0.68
C VAL A 216 -13.49 -4.11 -2.09
N GLY A 217 -13.61 -5.33 -2.55
CA GLY A 217 -13.04 -5.75 -3.84
C GLY A 217 -11.51 -5.58 -3.93
N GLY A 218 -10.80 -5.68 -2.80
CA GLY A 218 -9.35 -5.46 -2.72
C GLY A 218 -8.94 -3.99 -2.71
N ASP A 219 -9.90 -3.06 -2.54
CA ASP A 219 -9.65 -1.63 -2.50
C ASP A 219 -9.87 -1.09 -1.08
N TYR A 220 -8.91 -0.35 -0.55
CA TYR A 220 -8.96 0.26 0.77
C TYR A 220 -10.20 1.14 0.94
N ARG A 221 -10.89 1.00 2.07
CA ARG A 221 -12.08 1.80 2.42
C ARG A 221 -11.93 2.57 3.72
N GLU A 222 -11.48 1.93 4.76
CA GLU A 222 -11.23 2.56 6.06
C GLU A 222 -10.08 1.90 6.79
N SER A 223 -9.47 2.62 7.73
CA SER A 223 -8.50 2.09 8.68
C SER A 223 -8.62 2.77 10.04
N TRP A 224 -8.13 2.13 11.08
CA TRP A 224 -8.21 2.65 12.45
C TRP A 224 -7.09 2.17 13.35
N GLN A 225 -6.82 2.95 14.39
CA GLN A 225 -5.94 2.64 15.52
C GLN A 225 -6.58 3.14 16.82
N PRO A 226 -6.42 2.44 17.95
CA PRO A 226 -5.76 1.15 18.09
C PRO A 226 -6.57 0.00 17.48
N TYR A 227 -5.88 -1.04 17.03
CA TYR A 227 -6.47 -2.30 16.62
C TYR A 227 -6.29 -3.34 17.75
N GLN A 228 -7.37 -4.03 18.09
CA GLN A 228 -7.36 -5.03 19.16
C GLN A 228 -6.81 -6.36 18.66
N ILE A 229 -5.71 -6.79 19.25
CA ILE A 229 -5.05 -8.05 18.92
C ILE A 229 -4.40 -8.62 20.20
N SER A 230 -4.28 -9.94 20.31
CA SER A 230 -3.59 -10.55 21.44
C SER A 230 -2.08 -10.25 21.39
N GLU A 231 -1.42 -10.20 22.54
CA GLU A 231 0.04 -10.03 22.61
C GLU A 231 0.78 -11.12 21.83
N LYS A 232 0.26 -12.36 21.89
CA LYS A 232 0.83 -13.49 21.14
C LYS A 232 0.74 -13.26 19.63
N ASP A 233 -0.44 -12.92 19.13
CA ASP A 233 -0.64 -12.74 17.69
C ASP A 233 0.13 -11.52 17.17
N LEU A 234 0.20 -10.44 17.95
CA LEU A 234 1.02 -9.29 17.63
C LEU A 234 2.51 -9.67 17.55
N LYS A 235 2.99 -10.45 18.50
CA LYS A 235 4.39 -10.92 18.49
C LYS A 235 4.67 -11.82 17.30
N ASP A 236 3.77 -12.73 16.97
CA ASP A 236 3.89 -13.61 15.80
C ASP A 236 3.92 -12.78 14.50
N ALA A 237 3.07 -11.76 14.36
CA ALA A 237 3.08 -10.84 13.21
C ALA A 237 4.40 -10.04 13.11
N GLN A 238 4.90 -9.51 14.23
CA GLN A 238 6.18 -8.80 14.28
C GLN A 238 7.34 -9.70 13.86
N ASP A 239 7.38 -10.94 14.32
CA ASP A 239 8.43 -11.89 13.96
C ASP A 239 8.39 -12.27 12.47
N MET A 240 7.19 -12.42 11.88
CA MET A 240 7.02 -12.63 10.44
C MET A 240 7.48 -11.40 9.65
N ALA A 241 7.06 -10.20 10.05
CA ALA A 241 7.42 -8.95 9.40
C ALA A 241 8.95 -8.69 9.45
N ASP A 242 9.58 -8.93 10.60
CA ASP A 242 11.03 -8.79 10.76
C ASP A 242 11.80 -9.76 9.85
N LYS A 243 11.37 -11.03 9.77
CA LYS A 243 11.99 -12.04 8.90
C LYS A 243 11.92 -11.64 7.43
N VAL A 244 10.73 -11.25 6.92
CA VAL A 244 10.57 -10.95 5.49
C VAL A 244 11.26 -9.66 5.09
N THR A 245 11.21 -8.61 5.92
CA THR A 245 11.88 -7.34 5.62
C THR A 245 13.40 -7.46 5.64
N LYS A 246 13.96 -8.25 6.57
CA LYS A 246 15.39 -8.57 6.59
C LYS A 246 15.84 -9.34 5.37
N ALA A 247 15.07 -10.32 4.90
CA ALA A 247 15.37 -11.10 3.71
C ALA A 247 15.35 -10.24 2.43
N LEU A 248 14.48 -9.24 2.38
CA LEU A 248 14.37 -8.29 1.25
C LEU A 248 15.42 -7.18 1.29
N THR A 249 16.01 -6.93 2.43
CA THR A 249 17.07 -5.94 2.69
C THR A 249 16.65 -4.49 2.50
N GLY A 250 17.50 -3.56 2.93
CA GLY A 250 17.31 -2.12 2.75
C GLY A 250 16.63 -1.42 3.92
N TYR A 251 16.33 -0.13 3.72
CA TYR A 251 15.83 0.76 4.77
C TYR A 251 14.61 1.52 4.26
N GLY A 252 13.55 1.55 5.06
CA GLY A 252 12.30 2.21 4.69
C GLY A 252 11.15 1.73 5.55
N ILE A 253 9.96 2.16 5.19
CA ILE A 253 8.73 1.63 5.76
C ILE A 253 8.18 0.51 4.87
N TRP A 254 7.53 -0.45 5.52
CA TRP A 254 6.91 -1.59 4.88
C TRP A 254 5.49 -1.73 5.40
N GLY A 255 4.53 -1.82 4.50
CA GLY A 255 3.16 -2.21 4.82
C GLY A 255 3.04 -3.72 4.77
N VAL A 256 3.01 -4.39 5.92
CA VAL A 256 2.87 -5.85 5.99
C VAL A 256 1.45 -6.19 6.40
N GLU A 257 0.73 -6.90 5.54
CA GLU A 257 -0.67 -7.25 5.74
C GLU A 257 -0.84 -8.67 6.28
N PHE A 258 -1.75 -8.82 7.22
CA PHE A 258 -2.06 -10.08 7.87
C PHE A 258 -3.56 -10.33 7.96
N PHE A 259 -3.93 -11.59 7.88
CA PHE A 259 -5.23 -12.07 8.33
C PHE A 259 -5.13 -12.53 9.78
N LEU A 260 -6.06 -12.08 10.62
CA LEU A 260 -6.27 -12.64 11.95
C LEU A 260 -7.33 -13.74 11.87
N THR A 261 -6.96 -14.95 12.28
CA THR A 261 -7.85 -16.12 12.29
C THR A 261 -8.00 -16.66 13.72
N ASP A 262 -8.95 -17.56 13.95
CA ASP A 262 -9.13 -18.22 15.24
C ASP A 262 -7.90 -19.04 15.67
N THR A 263 -6.99 -19.35 14.76
CA THR A 263 -5.78 -20.13 15.01
C THR A 263 -4.49 -19.33 14.95
N GLY A 264 -4.58 -17.99 14.90
CA GLY A 264 -3.43 -17.06 14.86
C GLY A 264 -3.32 -16.30 13.55
N VAL A 265 -2.21 -15.63 13.35
CA VAL A 265 -1.98 -14.75 12.20
C VAL A 265 -1.48 -15.51 10.97
N VAL A 266 -1.88 -15.03 9.79
CA VAL A 266 -1.46 -15.53 8.48
C VAL A 266 -0.91 -14.35 7.68
N PHE A 267 0.30 -14.49 7.15
CA PHE A 267 0.90 -13.49 6.26
C PHE A 267 0.13 -13.42 4.94
N SER A 268 -0.30 -12.24 4.56
CA SER A 268 -1.05 -11.99 3.33
C SER A 268 -0.18 -11.38 2.23
N GLU A 269 0.26 -10.15 2.42
CA GLU A 269 0.99 -9.38 1.41
C GLU A 269 1.98 -8.40 2.08
N LEU A 270 2.90 -7.84 1.27
CA LEU A 270 3.85 -6.84 1.73
C LEU A 270 4.09 -5.81 0.63
N SER A 271 4.04 -4.53 1.02
CA SER A 271 4.42 -3.39 0.19
C SER A 271 5.69 -2.72 0.74
N PRO A 272 6.74 -2.48 -0.07
CA PRO A 272 8.01 -1.91 0.38
C PRO A 272 7.97 -0.37 0.38
N ARG A 273 6.89 0.23 0.86
CA ARG A 273 6.56 1.65 0.79
C ARG A 273 5.45 2.00 1.78
N PRO A 274 5.13 3.30 1.97
CA PRO A 274 3.93 3.72 2.69
C PRO A 274 2.68 2.99 2.18
N HIS A 275 1.76 2.70 3.09
CA HIS A 275 0.57 1.89 2.82
C HIS A 275 -0.72 2.71 2.95
N ASP A 276 -1.71 2.45 2.11
CA ASP A 276 -2.99 3.18 2.13
C ASP A 276 -3.62 3.20 3.53
N THR A 277 -3.57 2.07 4.25
CA THR A 277 -4.11 1.96 5.61
C THR A 277 -3.38 2.85 6.60
N GLY A 278 -2.09 3.13 6.37
CA GLY A 278 -1.26 4.00 7.18
C GLY A 278 -1.64 5.47 7.12
N MET A 279 -2.52 5.87 6.19
CA MET A 279 -3.06 7.23 6.16
C MET A 279 -3.76 7.61 7.49
N VAL A 280 -4.23 6.64 8.29
CA VAL A 280 -4.76 6.90 9.63
C VAL A 280 -3.75 7.62 10.53
N THR A 281 -2.44 7.42 10.32
CA THR A 281 -1.39 8.12 11.08
C THR A 281 -1.38 9.64 10.85
N LEU A 282 -2.01 10.13 9.78
CA LEU A 282 -2.24 11.56 9.55
C LEU A 282 -3.29 12.16 10.50
N ALA A 283 -4.05 11.32 11.21
CA ALA A 283 -4.91 11.72 12.31
C ALA A 283 -4.14 11.90 13.64
N HIS A 284 -2.80 11.81 13.61
CA HIS A 284 -1.93 11.82 14.79
C HIS A 284 -2.19 10.64 15.74
N THR A 285 -2.57 9.50 15.20
CA THR A 285 -2.70 8.26 15.99
C THR A 285 -1.36 7.79 16.52
N THR A 286 -0.28 8.11 15.81
CA THR A 286 1.11 7.84 16.24
C THR A 286 1.91 9.14 16.33
N ASN A 287 2.98 9.14 17.15
CA ASN A 287 3.90 10.28 17.34
C ASN A 287 4.58 10.74 16.04
N LEU A 288 4.70 9.85 15.06
CA LEU A 288 5.21 10.14 13.72
C LEU A 288 4.28 9.49 12.69
N SER A 289 3.91 10.23 11.64
CA SER A 289 3.16 9.63 10.54
C SER A 289 4.02 8.62 9.78
N GLU A 290 3.39 7.69 9.08
CA GLU A 290 4.10 6.72 8.23
C GLU A 290 5.04 7.40 7.22
N PHE A 291 4.68 8.57 6.72
CA PHE A 291 5.48 9.35 5.76
C PHE A 291 6.72 9.96 6.40
N GLU A 292 6.62 10.45 7.63
CA GLU A 292 7.75 10.93 8.41
C GLU A 292 8.67 9.77 8.80
N LEU A 293 8.11 8.62 9.18
CA LEU A 293 8.86 7.39 9.48
C LEU A 293 9.64 6.93 8.25
N HIS A 294 8.95 6.87 7.08
CA HIS A 294 9.57 6.49 5.82
C HIS A 294 10.73 7.43 5.47
N LEU A 295 10.49 8.73 5.52
CA LEU A 295 11.52 9.72 5.22
C LEU A 295 12.73 9.61 6.15
N ARG A 296 12.51 9.42 7.45
CA ARG A 296 13.62 9.24 8.39
C ARG A 296 14.45 8.00 8.06
N ALA A 297 13.81 6.89 7.78
CA ALA A 297 14.49 5.66 7.37
C ALA A 297 15.28 5.86 6.07
N VAL A 298 14.67 6.48 5.05
CA VAL A 298 15.30 6.82 3.76
C VAL A 298 16.54 7.68 3.91
N LEU A 299 16.49 8.69 4.79
CA LEU A 299 17.61 9.60 5.03
C LEU A 299 18.62 9.08 6.05
N GLY A 300 18.36 7.94 6.68
CA GLY A 300 19.18 7.41 7.78
C GLY A 300 19.12 8.24 9.06
N LEU A 301 18.03 8.99 9.24
CA LEU A 301 17.78 9.76 10.47
C LEU A 301 17.28 8.84 11.59
N PRO A 302 17.59 9.14 12.86
CA PRO A 302 17.20 8.28 13.97
C PRO A 302 15.69 8.27 14.19
N ILE A 303 15.18 7.07 14.49
CA ILE A 303 13.82 6.83 14.98
C ILE A 303 14.00 6.11 16.32
N HIS A 304 13.62 6.76 17.41
CA HIS A 304 13.83 6.21 18.75
C HIS A 304 12.70 5.26 19.16
N ASP A 305 11.47 5.69 18.92
CA ASP A 305 10.27 4.95 19.27
C ASP A 305 9.10 5.28 18.33
N ILE A 306 8.15 4.39 18.27
CA ILE A 306 6.85 4.58 17.60
C ILE A 306 5.78 4.19 18.61
N ARG A 307 4.97 5.15 19.03
CA ARG A 307 3.93 4.93 20.04
C ARG A 307 2.59 5.50 19.61
N LEU A 308 1.54 4.89 20.10
CA LEU A 308 0.18 5.39 19.96
C LEU A 308 0.02 6.67 20.80
N GLU A 309 -0.54 7.71 20.22
CA GLU A 309 -0.85 8.98 20.91
C GLU A 309 -2.35 9.24 20.96
N HIS A 310 -3.09 8.85 19.93
CA HIS A 310 -4.54 9.05 19.85
C HIS A 310 -5.23 7.81 19.27
N ALA A 311 -6.46 7.58 19.65
CA ALA A 311 -7.34 6.72 18.87
C ALA A 311 -7.78 7.50 17.61
N GLY A 312 -7.90 6.82 16.48
CA GLY A 312 -8.32 7.48 15.25
C GLY A 312 -8.79 6.54 14.17
N ALA A 313 -9.49 7.11 13.20
CA ALA A 313 -9.98 6.39 12.03
C ALA A 313 -9.84 7.25 10.78
N SER A 314 -9.71 6.59 9.66
CA SER A 314 -9.65 7.16 8.31
C SER A 314 -10.70 6.49 7.44
N ALA A 315 -11.38 7.25 6.59
CA ALA A 315 -12.31 6.73 5.59
C ALA A 315 -12.10 7.41 4.24
N VAL A 316 -12.20 6.65 3.14
CA VAL A 316 -11.98 7.18 1.79
C VAL A 316 -13.12 8.08 1.34
N ILE A 317 -12.78 9.10 0.56
CA ILE A 317 -13.69 9.93 -0.21
C ILE A 317 -13.64 9.40 -1.65
N LEU A 318 -14.75 8.88 -2.15
CA LEU A 318 -14.86 8.30 -3.48
C LEU A 318 -15.58 9.22 -4.45
N ALA A 319 -15.12 9.23 -5.71
CA ALA A 319 -15.83 9.90 -6.79
C ALA A 319 -17.14 9.15 -7.12
N ASP A 320 -18.24 9.89 -7.19
CA ASP A 320 -19.60 9.39 -7.48
C ASP A 320 -19.90 9.27 -8.99
N LYS A 321 -19.05 9.84 -9.83
CA LYS A 321 -19.19 9.88 -11.30
C LYS A 321 -17.86 10.19 -11.97
N GLU A 322 -17.90 10.32 -13.29
CA GLU A 322 -16.79 10.87 -14.07
C GLU A 322 -16.62 12.37 -13.85
N TYR A 323 -15.38 12.79 -13.64
CA TYR A 323 -14.97 14.19 -13.53
C TYR A 323 -13.85 14.48 -14.52
N VAL A 324 -14.04 15.46 -15.40
CA VAL A 324 -12.99 15.93 -16.33
C VAL A 324 -11.93 16.73 -15.58
N GLU A 325 -12.37 17.56 -14.64
CA GLU A 325 -11.54 18.36 -13.73
C GLU A 325 -11.76 17.90 -12.28
N ALA A 326 -10.98 18.41 -11.35
CA ALA A 326 -11.19 18.10 -9.92
C ALA A 326 -12.59 18.53 -9.48
N PRO A 327 -13.33 17.68 -8.72
CA PRO A 327 -14.65 18.04 -8.22
C PRO A 327 -14.57 19.16 -7.16
N GLU A 328 -15.67 19.84 -6.95
CA GLU A 328 -15.84 20.72 -5.80
C GLU A 328 -16.13 19.89 -4.54
N TYR A 329 -15.38 20.14 -3.47
CA TYR A 329 -15.46 19.39 -2.22
C TYR A 329 -16.17 20.20 -1.13
N ASN A 330 -17.17 19.63 -0.48
CA ASN A 330 -17.84 20.27 0.67
C ASN A 330 -16.98 20.13 1.94
N LEU A 331 -15.93 20.92 2.03
CA LEU A 331 -15.04 20.94 3.19
C LEU A 331 -15.66 21.67 4.39
N VAL A 332 -16.53 22.66 4.14
CA VAL A 332 -17.14 23.47 5.21
C VAL A 332 -17.93 22.59 6.16
N ASP A 333 -18.82 21.74 5.64
CA ASP A 333 -19.65 20.90 6.50
C ASP A 333 -18.85 19.76 7.14
N ALA A 334 -17.89 19.18 6.41
CA ALA A 334 -17.06 18.11 6.93
C ALA A 334 -16.14 18.57 8.08
N LEU A 335 -15.71 19.83 8.09
CA LEU A 335 -14.79 20.39 9.09
C LEU A 335 -15.48 21.14 10.24
N LYS A 336 -16.82 21.17 10.29
CA LYS A 336 -17.56 21.74 11.42
C LYS A 336 -17.41 20.95 12.72
N GLU A 337 -17.12 19.66 12.61
CA GLU A 337 -16.97 18.78 13.76
C GLU A 337 -15.53 18.80 14.28
N GLU A 338 -15.38 18.88 15.59
CA GLU A 338 -14.07 18.83 16.26
C GLU A 338 -13.33 17.51 16.00
N CYS A 339 -12.04 17.50 16.18
CA CYS A 339 -11.20 16.31 16.01
C CYS A 339 -11.34 15.65 14.63
N THR A 340 -11.50 16.48 13.59
CA THR A 340 -11.67 16.06 12.20
C THR A 340 -10.61 16.72 11.31
N ARG A 341 -10.12 15.97 10.34
CA ARG A 341 -9.25 16.45 9.27
C ARG A 341 -9.69 15.87 7.95
N VAL A 342 -9.37 16.55 6.87
CA VAL A 342 -9.58 16.06 5.50
C VAL A 342 -8.28 16.17 4.72
N ARG A 343 -7.98 15.17 3.92
CA ARG A 343 -6.90 15.20 2.93
C ARG A 343 -7.48 14.98 1.55
N ILE A 344 -7.46 16.03 0.73
CA ILE A 344 -7.80 15.93 -0.69
C ILE A 344 -6.55 15.58 -1.46
N PHE A 345 -6.62 14.52 -2.26
CA PHE A 345 -5.48 14.05 -3.04
C PHE A 345 -5.15 14.99 -4.19
N ALA A 346 -6.13 15.76 -4.66
CA ALA A 346 -6.03 16.68 -5.79
C ALA A 346 -5.63 15.96 -7.10
N LYS A 347 -6.19 14.77 -7.32
CA LYS A 347 -6.04 14.04 -8.59
C LYS A 347 -6.72 14.84 -9.71
N PRO A 348 -6.06 15.04 -10.87
CA PRO A 348 -6.70 15.66 -12.02
C PRO A 348 -7.81 14.75 -12.54
N GLY A 349 -9.04 15.25 -12.55
CA GLY A 349 -10.23 14.47 -12.89
C GLY A 349 -10.51 13.29 -11.97
N GLY A 350 -11.55 12.52 -12.29
CA GLY A 350 -11.94 11.34 -11.54
C GLY A 350 -12.84 10.43 -12.36
N HIS A 351 -12.87 9.16 -12.03
CA HIS A 351 -13.85 8.20 -12.53
C HIS A 351 -14.63 7.62 -11.35
N PHE A 352 -15.79 7.06 -11.62
CA PHE A 352 -16.60 6.43 -10.60
C PHE A 352 -15.77 5.47 -9.71
N GLY A 353 -15.87 5.62 -8.40
CA GLY A 353 -15.13 4.84 -7.41
C GLY A 353 -13.65 5.20 -7.27
N ARG A 354 -13.14 6.23 -7.97
CA ARG A 354 -11.77 6.70 -7.75
C ARG A 354 -11.63 7.33 -6.37
N ARG A 355 -10.59 6.96 -5.63
CA ARG A 355 -10.27 7.58 -4.33
C ARG A 355 -9.76 9.00 -4.55
N MET A 356 -10.47 9.99 -4.01
CA MET A 356 -10.23 11.43 -4.18
C MET A 356 -9.66 12.09 -2.93
N GLY A 357 -9.78 11.44 -1.80
CA GLY A 357 -9.31 11.92 -0.52
C GLY A 357 -9.58 10.96 0.62
N VAL A 358 -9.27 11.39 1.83
CA VAL A 358 -9.65 10.73 3.08
C VAL A 358 -10.13 11.74 4.11
N THR A 359 -11.12 11.35 4.89
CA THR A 359 -11.45 11.97 6.17
C THR A 359 -10.73 11.25 7.29
N LEU A 360 -10.34 12.00 8.31
CA LEU A 360 -9.58 11.53 9.46
C LEU A 360 -10.26 12.03 10.72
N CYS A 361 -10.63 11.13 11.61
CA CYS A 361 -11.18 11.47 12.91
C CYS A 361 -10.27 10.92 14.01
N TYR A 362 -10.16 11.63 15.12
CA TYR A 362 -9.33 11.22 16.25
C TYR A 362 -9.96 11.62 17.58
N GLY A 363 -9.50 11.02 18.65
CA GLY A 363 -9.92 11.27 20.02
C GLY A 363 -8.81 10.89 21.00
N GLU A 364 -9.11 10.91 22.28
CA GLU A 364 -8.18 10.45 23.32
C GLU A 364 -7.77 8.98 23.05
N PRO A 365 -6.66 8.50 23.58
CA PRO A 365 -6.15 7.14 23.31
C PRO A 365 -7.13 6.00 23.63
N ASP A 366 -8.06 6.24 24.55
CA ASP A 366 -9.11 5.32 24.98
C ASP A 366 -10.48 5.58 24.35
N ALA A 367 -10.57 6.52 23.39
CA ALA A 367 -11.81 6.80 22.69
C ALA A 367 -12.33 5.57 21.92
N ASP A 368 -13.64 5.47 21.83
CA ASP A 368 -14.30 4.39 21.08
C ASP A 368 -13.99 4.49 19.59
N VAL A 369 -13.12 3.61 19.13
CA VAL A 369 -12.68 3.53 17.74
C VAL A 369 -13.85 3.31 16.78
N ASN A 370 -14.89 2.56 17.18
CA ASN A 370 -16.03 2.31 16.30
C ASN A 370 -16.82 3.60 16.07
N GLN A 371 -16.97 4.45 17.07
CA GLN A 371 -17.60 5.77 16.90
C GLN A 371 -16.76 6.66 15.97
N LEU A 372 -15.42 6.63 16.09
CA LEU A 372 -14.52 7.37 15.20
C LEU A 372 -14.61 6.86 13.74
N ARG A 373 -14.72 5.55 13.54
CA ARG A 373 -14.93 4.95 12.21
C ARG A 373 -16.24 5.40 11.58
N GLU A 374 -17.35 5.33 12.32
CA GLU A 374 -18.66 5.78 11.84
C GLU A 374 -18.65 7.30 11.52
N LYS A 375 -18.01 8.08 12.38
CA LYS A 375 -17.80 9.52 12.14
C LYS A 375 -17.01 9.77 10.86
N ALA A 376 -15.87 9.10 10.66
CA ALA A 376 -15.04 9.27 9.47
C ALA A 376 -15.81 8.91 8.19
N LYS A 377 -16.54 7.80 8.16
CA LYS A 377 -17.38 7.39 7.02
C LYS A 377 -18.46 8.42 6.70
N ARG A 378 -19.20 8.88 7.71
CA ARG A 378 -20.24 9.90 7.54
C ARG A 378 -19.67 11.19 6.97
N LEU A 379 -18.54 11.65 7.48
CA LEU A 379 -17.88 12.86 6.98
C LEU A 379 -17.30 12.67 5.58
N ALA A 380 -16.76 11.50 5.24
CA ALA A 380 -16.34 11.21 3.87
C ALA A 380 -17.49 11.36 2.87
N LYS A 381 -18.67 10.84 3.23
CA LYS A 381 -19.90 11.02 2.44
C LYS A 381 -20.30 12.50 2.34
N THR A 382 -20.13 13.29 3.38
CA THR A 382 -20.44 14.74 3.36
C THR A 382 -19.56 15.50 2.37
N VAL A 383 -18.29 15.10 2.20
CA VAL A 383 -17.33 15.81 1.33
C VAL A 383 -17.70 15.74 -0.15
N LEU A 384 -18.13 14.58 -0.64
CA LEU A 384 -18.39 14.36 -2.08
C LEU A 384 -19.71 13.61 -2.37
N GLY A 385 -20.56 13.39 -1.38
CA GLY A 385 -21.87 12.75 -1.56
C GLY A 385 -21.86 11.23 -1.68
N THR A 386 -20.69 10.59 -1.65
CA THR A 386 -20.51 9.17 -1.97
C THR A 386 -20.28 8.32 -0.73
N ASP A 387 -20.94 7.18 -0.65
CA ASP A 387 -20.72 6.20 0.41
C ASP A 387 -19.33 5.55 0.25
N PRO A 388 -18.46 5.55 1.28
CA PRO A 388 -17.16 4.88 1.22
C PRO A 388 -17.24 3.38 0.90
N TYR A 389 -18.37 2.74 1.15
CA TYR A 389 -18.60 1.31 0.95
C TYR A 389 -19.33 0.95 -0.35
N MET A 390 -19.57 1.93 -1.22
CA MET A 390 -20.18 1.60 -2.50
C MET A 390 -19.30 0.64 -3.32
N ASP A 391 -19.94 -0.32 -3.98
CA ASP A 391 -19.29 -1.20 -4.95
C ASP A 391 -19.01 -0.43 -6.26
N LYS A 392 -17.88 -0.78 -6.92
CA LYS A 392 -17.47 -0.21 -8.20
C LYS A 392 -18.24 -0.83 -9.37
#